data_e689af0f586b47eaec79801b41fa84ad
#
_entry.id   e689af0f586b47eaec79801b41fa84ad
#
_cell.length_a   1.000
_cell.length_b   1.000
_cell.length_c   1.000
_cell.angle_alpha   90.00
_cell.angle_beta   90.00
_cell.angle_gamma   90.00
#
_symmetry.space_group_name_H-M   'P 1'
#
loop_
_entity.id
_entity.type
_entity.pdbx_description
1 polymer ?
#
loop_
_entity_poly.entity_id
_entity_poly.type
_entity_poly.pdbx_seq_one_letter_code
_entity_poly.pdbx_strand_id
1 'polypeptide(L)'
;NQNVKPLTSAQAAEITAQTMNSKCADCHKPGTHISELVNTLSGGLLARHIRDGQRSYNMEEPPTAVTLSKLEHVLQINSMPPTSYTMVHWGSTLTLREKNAMLQWIKDERLKIFGDMVGEEYALSPLAPIPDALPTDPAKVALGYKLFHDVRLSTDNTVSCASCHSLEKAGTDNLPTSTGVRSQKGGINAPTVFNAAFHAKQFWDGRAANLQEQAGGPPLNPVEMGYEHPDDWKKIAAKLDQDTAFAVEFKKVYPQGFTGETITNAIAEYEKTLITPNSPFDRYLKGDENAISENAKKGYKLFLKLGCQTCHTGPAMGGQSFEYADLKGDFFAGRAKTNDDNGLMNFSKKESD
;
A
#
# COMPACT_ATOMS: atom_id res chain seq x y z
N ASN A 1 -4.21 -26.43 30.69
CA ASN A 1 -5.25 -25.45 30.26
C ASN A 1 -5.39 -24.41 31.36
N GLN A 2 -4.55 -23.37 31.36
CA GLN A 2 -4.82 -22.18 32.15
C GLN A 2 -5.84 -21.39 31.36
N ASN A 3 -7.08 -21.24 31.90
CA ASN A 3 -8.09 -20.31 31.42
C ASN A 3 -7.55 -18.89 31.59
N VAL A 4 -6.78 -18.41 30.60
CA VAL A 4 -6.35 -17.02 30.55
C VAL A 4 -7.58 -16.21 30.16
N LYS A 5 -8.09 -15.43 31.11
CA LYS A 5 -9.23 -14.53 30.87
C LYS A 5 -8.90 -13.65 29.66
N PRO A 6 -9.81 -13.50 28.68
CA PRO A 6 -9.59 -12.62 27.53
C PRO A 6 -9.20 -11.21 28.00
N LEU A 7 -8.20 -10.62 27.37
CA LEU A 7 -7.77 -9.26 27.65
C LEU A 7 -8.74 -8.30 26.95
N THR A 8 -9.02 -7.16 27.60
CA THR A 8 -9.65 -6.03 26.88
C THR A 8 -8.63 -5.36 25.95
N SER A 9 -9.09 -4.65 24.93
CA SER A 9 -8.22 -3.89 24.03
C SER A 9 -7.28 -2.93 24.77
N ALA A 10 -7.80 -2.24 25.80
CA ALA A 10 -6.99 -1.36 26.65
C ALA A 10 -5.90 -2.10 27.42
N GLN A 11 -6.21 -3.26 28.00
CA GLN A 11 -5.23 -4.09 28.69
C GLN A 11 -4.20 -4.66 27.72
N ALA A 12 -4.61 -5.08 26.54
CA ALA A 12 -3.71 -5.56 25.48
C ALA A 12 -2.74 -4.47 25.05
N ALA A 13 -3.23 -3.25 24.81
CA ALA A 13 -2.40 -2.12 24.44
C ALA A 13 -1.39 -1.74 25.53
N GLU A 14 -1.80 -1.69 26.80
CA GLU A 14 -0.91 -1.38 27.93
C GLU A 14 0.19 -2.43 28.10
N ILE A 15 -0.15 -3.72 28.12
CA ILE A 15 0.84 -4.80 28.22
C ILE A 15 1.77 -4.78 27.02
N THR A 16 1.25 -4.53 25.81
CA THR A 16 2.07 -4.43 24.59
C THR A 16 3.07 -3.28 24.69
N ALA A 17 2.63 -2.09 25.11
CA ALA A 17 3.52 -0.93 25.26
C ALA A 17 4.64 -1.20 26.29
N GLN A 18 4.30 -1.80 27.44
CA GLN A 18 5.27 -2.19 28.47
C GLN A 18 6.26 -3.22 27.93
N THR A 19 5.77 -4.25 27.20
CA THR A 19 6.60 -5.31 26.62
C THR A 19 7.54 -4.76 25.56
N MET A 20 7.04 -3.91 24.66
CA MET A 20 7.85 -3.28 23.62
C MET A 20 8.96 -2.42 24.23
N ASN A 21 8.64 -1.60 25.22
CA ASN A 21 9.64 -0.75 25.89
C ASN A 21 10.70 -1.57 26.65
N SER A 22 10.34 -2.70 27.26
CA SER A 22 11.26 -3.47 28.09
C SER A 22 12.06 -4.54 27.35
N LYS A 23 11.57 -5.01 26.18
CA LYS A 23 12.14 -6.17 25.48
C LYS A 23 12.48 -5.93 24.00
N CYS A 24 11.98 -4.85 23.40
CA CYS A 24 12.16 -4.59 21.98
C CYS A 24 12.91 -3.26 21.71
N ALA A 25 12.83 -2.31 22.64
CA ALA A 25 13.34 -0.94 22.45
C ALA A 25 14.84 -0.88 22.13
N ASP A 26 15.64 -1.77 22.70
CA ASP A 26 17.08 -1.80 22.46
C ASP A 26 17.46 -1.96 20.97
N CYS A 27 16.62 -2.62 20.17
CA CYS A 27 16.85 -2.81 18.75
C CYS A 27 15.91 -1.99 17.85
N HIS A 28 14.72 -1.64 18.34
CA HIS A 28 13.66 -1.05 17.50
C HIS A 28 13.39 0.44 17.79
N LYS A 29 14.05 1.03 18.77
CA LYS A 29 13.93 2.46 19.06
C LYS A 29 15.07 3.24 18.42
N PRO A 30 14.77 4.34 17.68
CA PRO A 30 15.80 5.22 17.14
C PRO A 30 16.70 5.82 18.25
N GLY A 31 17.95 6.05 17.90
CA GLY A 31 18.91 6.65 18.84
C GLY A 31 19.51 5.69 19.88
N THR A 32 19.20 4.40 19.82
CA THR A 32 19.90 3.40 20.65
C THR A 32 21.37 3.33 20.23
N HIS A 33 22.25 3.69 21.17
CA HIS A 33 23.70 3.66 20.96
C HIS A 33 24.35 2.48 21.70
N ILE A 34 25.25 1.81 21.00
CA ILE A 34 26.12 0.80 21.61
C ILE A 34 27.48 1.46 21.87
N SER A 35 28.08 1.18 23.03
CA SER A 35 29.45 1.62 23.25
C SER A 35 30.39 0.99 22.24
N GLU A 36 31.41 1.73 21.80
CA GLU A 36 32.40 1.27 20.83
C GLU A 36 33.08 -0.03 21.28
N LEU A 37 33.33 -0.17 22.57
CA LEU A 37 33.89 -1.38 23.16
C LEU A 37 33.00 -2.60 22.93
N VAL A 38 31.68 -2.48 23.22
CA VAL A 38 30.71 -3.57 23.06
C VAL A 38 30.52 -3.91 21.58
N ASN A 39 30.51 -2.93 20.70
CA ASN A 39 30.43 -3.15 19.27
C ASN A 39 31.67 -3.91 18.75
N THR A 40 32.85 -3.52 19.20
CA THR A 40 34.11 -4.20 18.83
C THR A 40 34.15 -5.62 19.34
N LEU A 41 33.77 -5.86 20.61
CA LEU A 41 33.71 -7.21 21.22
C LEU A 41 32.69 -8.11 20.54
N SER A 42 31.60 -7.56 20.02
CA SER A 42 30.57 -8.32 19.26
C SER A 42 30.93 -8.50 17.79
N GLY A 43 32.08 -8.01 17.33
CA GLY A 43 32.46 -8.01 15.92
C GLY A 43 31.49 -7.27 15.01
N GLY A 44 30.84 -6.22 15.54
CA GLY A 44 29.83 -5.43 14.81
C GLY A 44 28.45 -6.08 14.69
N LEU A 45 28.25 -7.29 15.21
CA LEU A 45 27.00 -8.05 15.09
C LEU A 45 25.84 -7.30 15.76
N LEU A 46 26.06 -6.70 16.92
CA LEU A 46 25.02 -6.01 17.67
C LEU A 46 24.58 -4.71 16.96
N ALA A 47 25.53 -3.93 16.44
CA ALA A 47 25.22 -2.75 15.62
C ALA A 47 24.42 -3.10 14.36
N ARG A 48 24.73 -4.24 13.76
CA ARG A 48 23.97 -4.78 12.62
C ARG A 48 22.54 -5.13 13.03
N HIS A 49 22.35 -5.84 14.13
CA HIS A 49 21.02 -6.22 14.62
C HIS A 49 20.16 -5.00 14.94
N ILE A 50 20.73 -3.94 15.55
CA ILE A 50 20.00 -2.71 15.83
C ILE A 50 19.59 -2.00 14.53
N ARG A 51 20.51 -1.87 13.58
CA ARG A 51 20.22 -1.29 12.27
C ARG A 51 19.10 -2.04 11.54
N ASP A 52 19.19 -3.36 11.51
CA ASP A 52 18.20 -4.21 10.85
C ASP A 52 16.85 -4.17 11.60
N GLY A 53 16.88 -4.09 12.93
CA GLY A 53 15.71 -3.91 13.78
C GLY A 53 14.98 -2.61 13.50
N GLN A 54 15.70 -1.48 13.51
CA GLN A 54 15.14 -0.15 13.24
C GLN A 54 14.57 -0.03 11.81
N ARG A 55 15.24 -0.63 10.82
CA ARG A 55 14.73 -0.70 9.45
C ARG A 55 13.46 -1.55 9.32
N SER A 56 13.36 -2.63 10.09
CA SER A 56 12.21 -3.54 10.03
C SER A 56 10.98 -2.98 10.72
N TYR A 57 11.17 -2.28 11.83
CA TYR A 57 10.12 -1.67 12.62
C TYR A 57 10.70 -0.55 13.52
N ASN A 58 10.25 0.67 13.27
CA ASN A 58 10.55 1.83 14.11
C ASN A 58 9.40 2.01 15.12
N MET A 59 9.68 1.87 16.41
CA MET A 59 8.67 1.96 17.48
C MET A 59 8.12 3.38 17.69
N GLU A 60 8.77 4.42 17.16
CA GLU A 60 8.32 5.81 17.27
C GLU A 60 7.32 6.19 16.18
N GLU A 61 7.17 5.34 15.16
CA GLU A 61 6.22 5.54 14.08
C GLU A 61 4.92 4.77 14.32
N PRO A 62 3.76 5.29 13.87
CA PRO A 62 2.52 4.55 13.89
C PRO A 62 2.66 3.22 13.13
N PRO A 63 2.12 2.11 13.65
CA PRO A 63 2.22 0.83 12.98
C PRO A 63 1.44 0.84 11.65
N THR A 64 2.08 0.34 10.60
CA THR A 64 1.44 0.11 9.30
C THR A 64 0.91 -1.32 9.19
N ALA A 65 0.08 -1.60 8.20
CA ALA A 65 -0.40 -2.97 7.92
C ALA A 65 0.75 -3.97 7.77
N VAL A 66 1.84 -3.54 7.14
CA VAL A 66 3.05 -4.35 6.94
C VAL A 66 3.80 -4.57 8.24
N THR A 67 4.03 -3.53 9.04
CA THR A 67 4.71 -3.69 10.33
C THR A 67 3.91 -4.58 11.28
N LEU A 68 2.58 -4.47 11.29
CA LEU A 68 1.72 -5.37 12.07
C LEU A 68 1.82 -6.83 11.60
N SER A 69 1.87 -7.05 10.28
CA SER A 69 1.99 -8.40 9.72
C SER A 69 3.37 -9.01 9.95
N LYS A 70 4.44 -8.22 9.85
CA LYS A 70 5.80 -8.62 10.24
C LYS A 70 5.86 -9.01 11.71
N LEU A 71 5.30 -8.17 12.59
CA LEU A 71 5.29 -8.44 14.04
C LEU A 71 4.47 -9.68 14.39
N GLU A 72 3.28 -9.85 13.81
CA GLU A 72 2.47 -11.06 14.00
C GLU A 72 3.23 -12.32 13.61
N HIS A 73 3.87 -12.30 12.44
CA HIS A 73 4.64 -13.45 11.96
C HIS A 73 5.80 -13.83 12.90
N VAL A 74 6.62 -12.88 13.32
CA VAL A 74 7.77 -13.16 14.21
C VAL A 74 7.32 -13.64 15.58
N LEU A 75 6.15 -13.17 16.07
CA LEU A 75 5.54 -13.70 17.29
C LEU A 75 5.06 -15.15 17.12
N GLN A 76 4.45 -15.47 15.97
CA GLN A 76 3.94 -16.82 15.69
C GLN A 76 5.06 -17.85 15.61
N ILE A 77 6.18 -17.53 14.95
CA ILE A 77 7.32 -18.42 14.80
C ILE A 77 8.34 -18.32 15.96
N ASN A 78 8.08 -17.46 16.96
CA ASN A 78 8.96 -17.21 18.11
C ASN A 78 10.40 -16.82 17.72
N SER A 79 10.57 -16.02 16.66
CA SER A 79 11.88 -15.55 16.20
C SER A 79 12.34 -14.27 16.88
N MET A 80 11.45 -13.57 17.61
CA MET A 80 11.76 -12.35 18.35
C MET A 80 11.34 -12.48 19.83
N PRO A 81 12.15 -11.99 20.79
CA PRO A 81 13.55 -11.55 20.61
C PRO A 81 14.47 -12.66 20.11
N PRO A 82 15.55 -12.34 19.36
CA PRO A 82 16.48 -13.36 18.86
C PRO A 82 17.13 -14.17 19.98
N THR A 83 17.40 -15.47 19.77
CA THR A 83 18.02 -16.33 20.77
C THR A 83 19.36 -15.78 21.26
N SER A 84 20.17 -15.19 20.38
CA SER A 84 21.42 -14.53 20.73
C SER A 84 21.25 -13.40 21.75
N TYR A 85 20.13 -12.65 21.66
CA TYR A 85 19.80 -11.58 22.59
C TYR A 85 19.31 -12.15 23.94
N THR A 86 18.41 -13.14 23.91
CA THR A 86 17.84 -13.74 25.13
C THR A 86 18.85 -14.50 25.97
N MET A 87 19.96 -14.97 25.38
CA MET A 87 21.05 -15.63 26.09
C MET A 87 21.83 -14.69 27.04
N VAL A 88 21.91 -13.41 26.71
CA VAL A 88 22.64 -12.38 27.49
C VAL A 88 21.72 -11.45 28.27
N HIS A 89 20.45 -11.34 27.86
CA HIS A 89 19.42 -10.51 28.49
C HIS A 89 18.35 -11.40 29.14
N TRP A 90 18.65 -11.86 30.35
CA TRP A 90 17.77 -12.77 31.08
C TRP A 90 16.43 -12.07 31.38
N GLY A 91 15.33 -12.76 31.10
CA GLY A 91 13.97 -12.20 31.23
C GLY A 91 13.43 -11.49 30.01
N SER A 92 14.20 -11.38 28.91
CA SER A 92 13.73 -10.78 27.64
C SER A 92 12.82 -11.71 26.83
N THR A 93 12.74 -13.01 27.17
CA THR A 93 11.81 -13.94 26.53
C THR A 93 10.36 -13.53 26.80
N LEU A 94 9.53 -13.56 25.75
CA LEU A 94 8.11 -13.23 25.87
C LEU A 94 7.35 -14.30 26.63
N THR A 95 6.59 -13.89 27.62
CA THR A 95 5.62 -14.75 28.30
C THR A 95 4.40 -14.98 27.38
N LEU A 96 3.64 -16.05 27.65
CA LEU A 96 2.40 -16.31 26.91
C LEU A 96 1.40 -15.15 27.02
N ARG A 97 1.33 -14.49 28.18
CA ARG A 97 0.46 -13.33 28.41
C ARG A 97 0.87 -12.13 27.54
N GLU A 98 2.16 -11.81 27.51
CA GLU A 98 2.69 -10.72 26.66
C GLU A 98 2.46 -11.01 25.17
N LYS A 99 2.75 -12.24 24.73
CA LYS A 99 2.50 -12.66 23.35
C LYS A 99 1.03 -12.54 22.96
N ASN A 100 0.12 -12.99 23.82
CA ASN A 100 -1.33 -12.89 23.57
C ASN A 100 -1.80 -11.43 23.56
N ALA A 101 -1.26 -10.59 24.44
CA ALA A 101 -1.56 -9.16 24.45
C ALA A 101 -1.11 -8.48 23.14
N MET A 102 0.11 -8.76 22.69
CA MET A 102 0.63 -8.23 21.42
C MET A 102 -0.20 -8.69 20.22
N LEU A 103 -0.58 -9.97 20.17
CA LEU A 103 -1.44 -10.50 19.10
C LEU A 103 -2.84 -9.86 19.10
N GLN A 104 -3.42 -9.59 20.29
CA GLN A 104 -4.69 -8.87 20.39
C GLN A 104 -4.53 -7.41 19.94
N TRP A 105 -3.50 -6.72 20.41
CA TRP A 105 -3.20 -5.35 20.00
C TRP A 105 -2.99 -5.24 18.48
N ILE A 106 -2.28 -6.19 17.85
CA ILE A 106 -2.10 -6.23 16.40
C ILE A 106 -3.45 -6.29 15.67
N LYS A 107 -4.38 -7.10 16.17
CA LYS A 107 -5.74 -7.18 15.61
C LYS A 107 -6.48 -5.86 15.75
N ASP A 108 -6.42 -5.24 16.93
CA ASP A 108 -7.08 -3.97 17.19
C ASP A 108 -6.52 -2.83 16.32
N GLU A 109 -5.19 -2.78 16.11
CA GLU A 109 -4.58 -1.80 15.20
C GLU A 109 -4.94 -2.06 13.73
N ARG A 110 -4.97 -3.33 13.31
CA ARG A 110 -5.39 -3.70 11.95
C ARG A 110 -6.84 -3.35 11.68
N LEU A 111 -7.70 -3.50 12.69
CA LEU A 111 -9.09 -3.08 12.62
C LEU A 111 -9.24 -1.57 12.37
N LYS A 112 -8.39 -0.74 12.98
CA LYS A 112 -8.37 0.71 12.72
C LYS A 112 -7.94 1.03 11.27
N ILE A 113 -7.05 0.22 10.69
CA ILE A 113 -6.55 0.45 9.32
C ILE A 113 -7.58 -0.01 8.27
N PHE A 114 -8.21 -1.15 8.45
CA PHE A 114 -9.00 -1.80 7.42
C PHE A 114 -10.49 -1.97 7.78
N GLY A 115 -10.90 -1.79 9.05
CA GLY A 115 -12.24 -2.15 9.50
C GLY A 115 -13.36 -1.50 8.70
N ASP A 116 -13.27 -0.20 8.45
CA ASP A 116 -14.26 0.54 7.66
C ASP A 116 -14.26 0.14 6.17
N MET A 117 -13.16 -0.44 5.69
CA MET A 117 -12.98 -0.79 4.29
C MET A 117 -13.48 -2.20 3.97
N VAL A 118 -13.14 -3.18 4.81
CA VAL A 118 -13.38 -4.61 4.53
C VAL A 118 -14.37 -5.26 5.50
N GLY A 119 -14.80 -4.55 6.54
CA GLY A 119 -15.59 -5.08 7.65
C GLY A 119 -14.72 -5.63 8.79
N GLU A 120 -15.19 -5.44 10.02
CA GLU A 120 -14.45 -5.75 11.25
C GLU A 120 -13.98 -7.20 11.31
N GLU A 121 -14.83 -8.13 10.88
CA GLU A 121 -14.55 -9.57 10.92
C GLU A 121 -13.37 -10.00 10.04
N TYR A 122 -13.16 -9.30 8.92
CA TYR A 122 -12.08 -9.61 7.96
C TYR A 122 -10.80 -8.81 8.23
N ALA A 123 -10.93 -7.63 8.85
CA ALA A 123 -9.79 -6.79 9.19
C ALA A 123 -8.82 -7.42 10.21
N LEU A 124 -9.24 -8.47 10.92
CA LEU A 124 -8.44 -9.15 11.95
C LEU A 124 -7.32 -10.03 11.38
N SER A 125 -7.37 -10.35 10.09
CA SER A 125 -6.37 -11.19 9.40
C SER A 125 -5.36 -10.35 8.61
N PRO A 126 -4.12 -10.83 8.36
CA PRO A 126 -3.18 -10.18 7.46
C PRO A 126 -3.71 -10.00 6.04
N LEU A 127 -4.52 -10.93 5.58
CA LEU A 127 -5.22 -10.86 4.29
C LEU A 127 -6.72 -10.70 4.53
N ALA A 128 -7.32 -9.79 3.81
CA ALA A 128 -8.75 -9.55 3.83
C ALA A 128 -9.35 -9.76 2.42
N PRO A 129 -10.62 -10.20 2.31
CA PRO A 129 -11.28 -10.22 1.02
C PRO A 129 -11.47 -8.79 0.50
N ILE A 130 -11.47 -8.63 -0.82
CA ILE A 130 -11.87 -7.37 -1.43
C ILE A 130 -13.35 -7.14 -1.11
N PRO A 131 -13.74 -5.95 -0.60
CA PRO A 131 -15.13 -5.64 -0.29
C PRO A 131 -15.98 -5.57 -1.56
N ASP A 132 -17.29 -5.79 -1.43
CA ASP A 132 -18.20 -5.79 -2.59
C ASP A 132 -18.33 -4.39 -3.23
N ALA A 133 -18.12 -3.33 -2.46
CA ALA A 133 -18.09 -1.93 -2.89
C ALA A 133 -17.29 -1.09 -1.90
N LEU A 134 -16.73 0.01 -2.38
CA LEU A 134 -16.18 1.09 -1.55
C LEU A 134 -17.21 2.23 -1.44
N PRO A 135 -17.21 3.02 -0.37
CA PRO A 135 -18.03 4.21 -0.26
C PRO A 135 -17.71 5.21 -1.38
N THR A 136 -18.71 5.55 -2.20
CA THR A 136 -18.60 6.49 -3.33
C THR A 136 -19.87 7.32 -3.48
N ASP A 137 -19.75 8.46 -4.15
CA ASP A 137 -20.90 9.25 -4.59
C ASP A 137 -21.25 8.86 -6.04
N PRO A 138 -22.44 8.24 -6.30
CA PRO A 138 -22.80 7.80 -7.64
C PRO A 138 -22.81 8.88 -8.69
N ALA A 139 -23.13 10.13 -8.34
CA ALA A 139 -23.14 11.24 -9.28
C ALA A 139 -21.70 11.61 -9.69
N LYS A 140 -20.78 11.62 -8.73
CA LYS A 140 -19.34 11.82 -9.00
C LYS A 140 -18.74 10.68 -9.82
N VAL A 141 -19.11 9.43 -9.50
CA VAL A 141 -18.70 8.24 -10.27
C VAL A 141 -19.09 8.35 -11.73
N ALA A 142 -20.33 8.77 -12.01
CA ALA A 142 -20.80 8.93 -13.40
C ALA A 142 -19.99 10.00 -14.17
N LEU A 143 -19.66 11.11 -13.51
CA LEU A 143 -18.81 12.15 -14.10
C LEU A 143 -17.37 11.68 -14.26
N GLY A 144 -16.85 10.97 -13.28
CA GLY A 144 -15.50 10.40 -13.30
C GLY A 144 -15.32 9.38 -14.43
N TYR A 145 -16.31 8.52 -14.67
CA TYR A 145 -16.32 7.62 -15.82
C TYR A 145 -16.15 8.37 -17.15
N LYS A 146 -16.92 9.46 -17.36
CA LYS A 146 -16.81 10.27 -18.56
C LYS A 146 -15.42 10.89 -18.70
N LEU A 147 -14.90 11.47 -17.61
CA LEU A 147 -13.57 12.09 -17.59
C LEU A 147 -12.44 11.08 -17.82
N PHE A 148 -12.51 9.88 -17.22
CA PHE A 148 -11.52 8.83 -17.40
C PHE A 148 -11.36 8.42 -18.87
N HIS A 149 -12.42 8.54 -19.66
CA HIS A 149 -12.43 8.22 -21.09
C HIS A 149 -12.30 9.46 -22.00
N ASP A 150 -12.15 10.65 -21.40
CA ASP A 150 -12.18 11.90 -22.15
C ASP A 150 -10.80 12.32 -22.66
N VAL A 151 -10.60 12.26 -23.96
CA VAL A 151 -9.34 12.67 -24.60
C VAL A 151 -9.07 14.17 -24.50
N ARG A 152 -10.07 15.01 -24.18
CA ARG A 152 -9.90 16.45 -23.98
C ARG A 152 -9.01 16.80 -22.79
N LEU A 153 -8.74 15.83 -21.91
CA LEU A 153 -7.76 15.99 -20.83
C LEU A 153 -6.31 16.03 -21.33
N SER A 154 -6.04 15.66 -22.60
CA SER A 154 -4.72 15.79 -23.23
C SER A 154 -4.64 17.02 -24.14
N THR A 155 -3.43 17.51 -24.40
CA THR A 155 -3.20 18.73 -25.18
C THR A 155 -3.72 18.65 -26.62
N ASP A 156 -3.58 17.49 -27.25
CA ASP A 156 -3.91 17.23 -28.66
C ASP A 156 -5.21 16.40 -28.85
N ASN A 157 -5.93 16.12 -27.77
CA ASN A 157 -7.17 15.32 -27.76
C ASN A 157 -6.97 13.88 -28.28
N THR A 158 -5.82 13.25 -28.02
CA THR A 158 -5.53 11.89 -28.48
C THR A 158 -5.47 10.87 -27.36
N VAL A 159 -5.22 11.32 -26.10
CA VAL A 159 -4.96 10.45 -24.95
C VAL A 159 -5.96 10.73 -23.83
N SER A 160 -6.52 9.67 -23.27
CA SER A 160 -7.31 9.66 -22.04
C SER A 160 -6.68 8.70 -21.03
N CYS A 161 -7.19 8.64 -19.79
CA CYS A 161 -6.75 7.61 -18.82
C CYS A 161 -6.96 6.20 -19.38
N ALA A 162 -8.11 5.95 -20.02
CA ALA A 162 -8.44 4.66 -20.62
C ALA A 162 -7.49 4.25 -21.77
N SER A 163 -6.73 5.19 -22.36
CA SER A 163 -5.75 4.87 -23.42
C SER A 163 -4.61 3.98 -22.90
N CYS A 164 -4.16 4.24 -21.66
CA CYS A 164 -3.09 3.46 -21.01
C CYS A 164 -3.65 2.46 -19.99
N HIS A 165 -4.87 2.69 -19.49
CA HIS A 165 -5.52 1.88 -18.47
C HIS A 165 -6.81 1.22 -19.00
N SER A 166 -6.69 0.46 -20.11
CA SER A 166 -7.81 -0.25 -20.72
C SER A 166 -8.37 -1.31 -19.76
N LEU A 167 -9.65 -1.19 -19.40
CA LEU A 167 -10.31 -2.14 -18.50
C LEU A 167 -10.42 -3.55 -19.10
N GLU A 168 -10.52 -3.63 -20.44
CA GLU A 168 -10.53 -4.91 -21.17
C GLU A 168 -9.18 -5.64 -21.13
N LYS A 169 -8.10 -4.90 -20.85
CA LYS A 169 -6.74 -5.42 -20.70
C LYS A 169 -6.29 -5.47 -19.24
N ALA A 170 -7.21 -5.72 -18.34
CA ALA A 170 -6.95 -5.76 -16.89
C ALA A 170 -6.47 -4.40 -16.31
N GLY A 171 -6.95 -3.28 -16.86
CA GLY A 171 -6.64 -1.93 -16.36
C GLY A 171 -5.26 -1.41 -16.72
N THR A 172 -4.64 -1.96 -17.77
CA THR A 172 -3.32 -1.58 -18.30
C THR A 172 -3.34 -1.65 -19.83
N ASP A 173 -2.29 -1.18 -20.51
CA ASP A 173 -2.12 -1.35 -21.96
C ASP A 173 -1.32 -2.60 -22.34
N ASN A 174 -0.73 -3.29 -21.37
CA ASN A 174 0.15 -4.46 -21.53
C ASN A 174 1.42 -4.16 -22.36
N LEU A 175 1.88 -2.91 -22.36
CA LEU A 175 3.11 -2.52 -23.03
C LEU A 175 4.25 -2.32 -22.02
N PRO A 176 5.50 -2.52 -22.41
CA PRO A 176 6.65 -2.20 -21.55
C PRO A 176 6.69 -0.74 -21.13
N THR A 177 6.26 0.17 -22.00
CA THR A 177 6.07 1.59 -21.74
C THR A 177 4.87 2.09 -22.54
N SER A 178 4.04 2.93 -21.92
CA SER A 178 2.86 3.51 -22.58
C SER A 178 3.25 4.57 -23.60
N THR A 179 2.30 4.86 -24.50
CA THR A 179 2.47 5.92 -25.52
C THR A 179 1.56 7.09 -25.18
N GLY A 180 2.16 8.23 -24.92
CA GLY A 180 1.44 9.48 -24.67
C GLY A 180 1.24 10.33 -25.94
N VAL A 181 0.93 11.62 -25.73
CA VAL A 181 0.73 12.60 -26.81
C VAL A 181 1.93 12.65 -27.76
N ARG A 182 1.67 12.96 -29.02
CA ARG A 182 2.72 13.04 -30.06
C ARG A 182 3.58 11.77 -30.16
N SER A 183 3.00 10.60 -29.81
CA SER A 183 3.68 9.30 -29.83
C SER A 183 4.91 9.23 -28.93
N GLN A 184 5.01 10.06 -27.91
CA GLN A 184 6.08 10.00 -26.92
C GLN A 184 5.96 8.72 -26.05
N LYS A 185 7.09 8.20 -25.59
CA LYS A 185 7.13 6.99 -24.76
C LYS A 185 7.39 7.35 -23.30
N GLY A 186 6.61 6.77 -22.41
CA GLY A 186 6.84 6.84 -20.97
C GLY A 186 8.10 6.09 -20.53
N GLY A 187 8.53 6.29 -19.29
CA GLY A 187 9.71 5.63 -18.72
C GLY A 187 9.45 4.23 -18.19
N ILE A 188 8.23 3.96 -17.73
CA ILE A 188 7.79 2.68 -17.13
C ILE A 188 6.44 2.25 -17.70
N ASN A 189 6.04 1.00 -17.44
CA ASN A 189 4.72 0.49 -17.85
C ASN A 189 3.60 1.14 -17.04
N ALA A 190 2.40 1.23 -17.62
CA ALA A 190 1.19 1.60 -16.89
C ALA A 190 0.79 0.45 -15.93
N PRO A 191 0.74 0.67 -14.60
CA PRO A 191 0.23 -0.34 -13.68
C PRO A 191 -1.28 -0.49 -13.86
N THR A 192 -1.83 -1.61 -13.36
CA THR A 192 -3.29 -1.77 -13.35
C THR A 192 -3.96 -0.72 -12.48
N VAL A 193 -5.11 -0.20 -12.92
CA VAL A 193 -6.00 0.65 -12.10
C VAL A 193 -6.94 -0.17 -11.22
N PHE A 194 -7.08 -1.49 -11.47
CA PHE A 194 -7.89 -2.34 -10.62
C PHE A 194 -7.27 -2.46 -9.22
N ASN A 195 -8.10 -2.29 -8.21
CA ASN A 195 -7.74 -2.37 -6.80
C ASN A 195 -6.73 -1.29 -6.33
N ALA A 196 -6.41 -0.30 -7.15
CA ALA A 196 -5.49 0.78 -6.79
C ALA A 196 -5.97 1.60 -5.56
N ALA A 197 -7.28 1.64 -5.32
CA ALA A 197 -7.87 2.28 -4.14
C ALA A 197 -7.39 1.70 -2.79
N PHE A 198 -6.86 0.48 -2.79
CA PHE A 198 -6.34 -0.18 -1.58
C PHE A 198 -4.84 0.10 -1.34
N HIS A 199 -4.14 0.74 -2.25
CA HIS A 199 -2.71 1.00 -2.09
C HIS A 199 -2.47 2.17 -1.13
N ALA A 200 -1.44 2.04 -0.28
CA ALA A 200 -1.05 3.09 0.67
C ALA A 200 -0.53 4.37 -0.01
N LYS A 201 -0.03 4.25 -1.22
CA LYS A 201 0.47 5.34 -2.07
C LYS A 201 0.22 5.00 -3.53
N GLN A 202 0.24 6.02 -4.38
CA GLN A 202 0.07 5.89 -5.82
C GLN A 202 1.36 6.26 -6.56
N PHE A 203 1.48 5.80 -7.80
CA PHE A 203 2.68 5.75 -8.62
C PHE A 203 3.74 4.78 -8.10
N TRP A 204 4.67 4.38 -8.97
CA TRP A 204 5.79 3.51 -8.66
C TRP A 204 6.72 4.08 -7.58
N ASP A 205 6.89 5.39 -7.56
CA ASP A 205 7.73 6.13 -6.62
C ASP A 205 6.97 6.66 -5.39
N GLY A 206 5.66 6.40 -5.27
CA GLY A 206 4.86 6.79 -4.12
C GLY A 206 4.61 8.29 -3.95
N ARG A 207 4.87 9.10 -5.00
CA ARG A 207 4.77 10.55 -4.92
C ARG A 207 3.35 11.08 -4.67
N ALA A 208 2.31 10.31 -4.96
CA ALA A 208 0.93 10.69 -4.68
C ALA A 208 0.35 9.92 -3.50
N ALA A 209 -0.33 10.63 -2.60
CA ALA A 209 -0.87 10.08 -1.36
C ALA A 209 -2.16 9.26 -1.57
N ASN A 210 -2.91 9.54 -2.63
CA ASN A 210 -4.21 8.93 -2.91
C ASN A 210 -4.55 9.03 -4.41
N LEU A 211 -5.69 8.41 -4.81
CA LEU A 211 -6.15 8.41 -6.21
C LEU A 211 -6.40 9.83 -6.75
N GLN A 212 -6.95 10.74 -5.96
CA GLN A 212 -7.23 12.11 -6.42
C GLN A 212 -5.95 12.87 -6.75
N GLU A 213 -4.94 12.75 -5.91
CA GLU A 213 -3.63 13.35 -6.16
C GLU A 213 -2.95 12.71 -7.37
N GLN A 214 -3.05 11.38 -7.49
CA GLN A 214 -2.53 10.63 -8.64
C GLN A 214 -3.16 11.11 -9.96
N ALA A 215 -4.50 11.25 -10.00
CA ALA A 215 -5.23 11.66 -11.19
C ALA A 215 -4.82 13.05 -11.71
N GLY A 216 -4.17 13.86 -10.88
CA GLY A 216 -3.60 15.16 -11.26
C GLY A 216 -2.26 15.07 -11.99
N GLY A 217 -1.55 13.95 -11.90
CA GLY A 217 -0.22 13.78 -12.48
C GLY A 217 -0.20 13.66 -14.00
N PRO A 218 -0.88 12.66 -14.60
CA PRO A 218 -0.83 12.39 -16.04
C PRO A 218 -1.21 13.58 -16.93
N PRO A 219 -2.28 14.37 -16.65
CA PRO A 219 -2.59 15.56 -17.44
C PRO A 219 -1.45 16.57 -17.47
N LEU A 220 -0.75 16.75 -16.36
CA LEU A 220 0.36 17.70 -16.22
C LEU A 220 1.74 17.08 -16.55
N ASN A 221 1.77 15.90 -17.15
CA ASN A 221 2.99 15.28 -17.63
C ASN A 221 3.15 15.53 -19.14
N PRO A 222 4.22 16.24 -19.57
CA PRO A 222 4.43 16.59 -20.98
C PRO A 222 4.57 15.38 -21.91
N VAL A 223 5.03 14.23 -21.37
CA VAL A 223 5.19 12.98 -22.12
C VAL A 223 3.87 12.22 -22.23
N GLU A 224 3.02 12.26 -21.19
CA GLU A 224 1.78 11.49 -21.12
C GLU A 224 0.62 12.23 -21.81
N MET A 225 0.13 13.33 -21.21
CA MET A 225 -1.03 14.08 -21.71
C MET A 225 -0.70 15.51 -22.15
N GLY A 226 0.54 15.96 -21.94
CA GLY A 226 1.15 17.07 -22.66
C GLY A 226 1.07 18.46 -22.03
N TYR A 227 0.43 18.64 -20.88
CA TYR A 227 0.52 19.88 -20.11
C TYR A 227 1.70 19.80 -19.12
N GLU A 228 2.13 20.96 -18.57
CA GLU A 228 3.35 21.02 -17.74
C GLU A 228 3.17 21.82 -16.44
N HIS A 229 2.19 22.74 -16.41
CA HIS A 229 2.04 23.67 -15.30
C HIS A 229 0.68 23.53 -14.60
N PRO A 230 0.61 23.78 -13.29
CA PRO A 230 -0.66 23.76 -12.55
C PRO A 230 -1.72 24.70 -13.12
N ASP A 231 -1.33 25.83 -13.72
CA ASP A 231 -2.24 26.75 -14.39
C ASP A 231 -2.89 26.18 -15.65
N ASP A 232 -2.36 25.10 -16.21
CA ASP A 232 -2.91 24.46 -17.41
C ASP A 232 -4.27 23.79 -17.15
N TRP A 233 -4.63 23.55 -15.88
CA TRP A 233 -5.99 23.16 -15.54
C TRP A 233 -7.05 24.12 -16.06
N LYS A 234 -6.73 25.41 -16.19
CA LYS A 234 -7.63 26.41 -16.82
C LYS A 234 -7.86 26.12 -18.31
N LYS A 235 -6.83 25.63 -19.00
CA LYS A 235 -6.94 25.25 -20.42
C LYS A 235 -7.78 23.98 -20.59
N ILE A 236 -7.59 22.99 -19.71
CA ILE A 236 -8.39 21.76 -19.67
C ILE A 236 -9.86 22.11 -19.40
N ALA A 237 -10.13 22.91 -18.35
CA ALA A 237 -11.47 23.36 -18.01
C ALA A 237 -12.16 24.08 -19.19
N ALA A 238 -11.46 24.99 -19.86
CA ALA A 238 -11.98 25.69 -21.01
C ALA A 238 -12.34 24.79 -22.20
N LYS A 239 -11.60 23.67 -22.38
CA LYS A 239 -11.96 22.66 -23.40
C LYS A 239 -13.22 21.88 -23.02
N LEU A 240 -13.35 21.51 -21.76
CA LEU A 240 -14.52 20.78 -21.25
C LEU A 240 -15.77 21.67 -21.24
N ASP A 241 -15.65 22.97 -20.92
CA ASP A 241 -16.74 23.94 -20.92
C ASP A 241 -17.34 24.20 -22.33
N GLN A 242 -16.62 23.85 -23.39
CA GLN A 242 -17.17 23.93 -24.78
C GLN A 242 -18.33 22.93 -24.98
N ASP A 243 -18.36 21.86 -24.22
CA ASP A 243 -19.49 20.93 -24.14
C ASP A 243 -20.49 21.45 -23.10
N THR A 244 -21.40 22.31 -23.54
CA THR A 244 -22.37 22.97 -22.66
C THR A 244 -23.27 21.97 -21.92
N ALA A 245 -23.60 20.83 -22.52
CA ALA A 245 -24.40 19.80 -21.91
C ALA A 245 -23.66 19.15 -20.76
N PHE A 246 -22.40 18.79 -20.97
CA PHE A 246 -21.54 18.22 -19.94
C PHE A 246 -21.23 19.24 -18.83
N ALA A 247 -20.99 20.49 -19.18
CA ALA A 247 -20.77 21.57 -18.22
C ALA A 247 -21.97 21.79 -17.29
N VAL A 248 -23.20 21.75 -17.84
CA VAL A 248 -24.44 21.84 -17.03
C VAL A 248 -24.60 20.62 -16.12
N GLU A 249 -24.36 19.42 -16.63
CA GLU A 249 -24.40 18.19 -15.83
C GLU A 249 -23.37 18.24 -14.71
N PHE A 250 -22.13 18.62 -15.01
CA PHE A 250 -21.03 18.69 -14.07
C PHE A 250 -21.30 19.68 -12.93
N LYS A 251 -21.84 20.87 -13.25
CA LYS A 251 -22.18 21.89 -12.25
C LYS A 251 -23.30 21.49 -11.29
N LYS A 252 -24.13 20.49 -11.60
CA LYS A 252 -25.11 19.94 -10.65
C LYS A 252 -24.44 19.23 -9.47
N VAL A 253 -23.25 18.66 -9.68
CA VAL A 253 -22.48 17.93 -8.67
C VAL A 253 -21.36 18.82 -8.09
N TYR A 254 -20.73 19.60 -8.94
CA TYR A 254 -19.65 20.53 -8.59
C TYR A 254 -20.05 21.97 -8.99
N PRO A 255 -20.69 22.74 -8.11
CA PRO A 255 -21.21 24.09 -8.43
C PRO A 255 -20.15 25.06 -8.97
N GLN A 256 -18.88 24.88 -8.58
CA GLN A 256 -17.75 25.67 -9.06
C GLN A 256 -17.31 25.31 -10.50
N GLY A 257 -17.90 24.28 -11.12
CA GLY A 257 -17.55 23.82 -12.47
C GLY A 257 -16.22 23.06 -12.53
N PHE A 258 -15.64 23.02 -13.74
CA PHE A 258 -14.38 22.31 -13.97
C PHE A 258 -13.19 23.06 -13.38
N THR A 259 -12.49 22.39 -12.46
CA THR A 259 -11.18 22.78 -11.92
C THR A 259 -10.30 21.54 -11.82
N GLY A 260 -8.99 21.70 -11.62
CA GLY A 260 -8.13 20.55 -11.37
C GLY A 260 -8.64 19.68 -10.21
N GLU A 261 -9.08 20.30 -9.12
CA GLU A 261 -9.61 19.63 -7.95
C GLU A 261 -10.89 18.82 -8.24
N THR A 262 -11.87 19.43 -8.93
CA THR A 262 -13.16 18.76 -9.21
C THR A 262 -13.03 17.65 -10.24
N ILE A 263 -12.19 17.84 -11.25
CA ILE A 263 -11.89 16.84 -12.27
C ILE A 263 -11.22 15.62 -11.63
N THR A 264 -10.16 15.85 -10.87
CA THR A 264 -9.41 14.74 -10.21
C THR A 264 -10.23 14.06 -9.13
N ASN A 265 -11.08 14.80 -8.39
CA ASN A 265 -12.00 14.20 -7.43
C ASN A 265 -13.02 13.27 -8.11
N ALA A 266 -13.62 13.68 -9.23
CA ALA A 266 -14.55 12.84 -9.97
C ALA A 266 -13.86 11.58 -10.53
N ILE A 267 -12.66 11.71 -11.09
CA ILE A 267 -11.87 10.57 -11.59
C ILE A 267 -11.59 9.59 -10.44
N ALA A 268 -11.11 10.08 -9.29
CA ALA A 268 -10.82 9.25 -8.12
C ALA A 268 -12.07 8.52 -7.59
N GLU A 269 -13.25 9.17 -7.58
CA GLU A 269 -14.51 8.52 -7.20
C GLU A 269 -14.86 7.37 -8.15
N TYR A 270 -14.63 7.54 -9.45
CA TYR A 270 -14.81 6.46 -10.41
C TYR A 270 -13.78 5.33 -10.20
N GLU A 271 -12.51 5.65 -10.01
CA GLU A 271 -11.46 4.64 -9.81
C GLU A 271 -11.67 3.80 -8.55
N LYS A 272 -12.32 4.32 -7.50
CA LYS A 272 -12.75 3.53 -6.33
C LYS A 272 -13.74 2.41 -6.69
N THR A 273 -14.45 2.51 -7.80
CA THR A 273 -15.33 1.45 -8.29
C THR A 273 -14.60 0.35 -9.07
N LEU A 274 -13.35 0.60 -9.44
CA LEU A 274 -12.53 -0.35 -10.20
C LEU A 274 -11.88 -1.39 -9.25
N ILE A 275 -12.72 -2.15 -8.58
CA ILE A 275 -12.31 -3.24 -7.68
C ILE A 275 -12.78 -4.59 -8.21
N THR A 276 -12.13 -5.67 -7.79
CA THR A 276 -12.39 -7.04 -8.28
C THR A 276 -12.86 -7.98 -7.17
N PRO A 277 -14.04 -7.74 -6.57
CA PRO A 277 -14.55 -8.53 -5.46
C PRO A 277 -15.00 -9.91 -5.91
N ASN A 278 -15.26 -10.78 -4.91
CA ASN A 278 -15.87 -12.11 -5.11
C ASN A 278 -15.04 -13.10 -5.95
N SER A 279 -13.72 -12.92 -6.00
CA SER A 279 -12.84 -13.98 -6.52
C SER A 279 -13.04 -15.28 -5.73
N PRO A 280 -12.65 -16.44 -6.26
CA PRO A 280 -12.66 -17.68 -5.47
C PRO A 280 -11.91 -17.55 -4.14
N PHE A 281 -10.82 -16.78 -4.12
CA PHE A 281 -10.04 -16.56 -2.91
C PHE A 281 -10.76 -15.63 -1.91
N ASP A 282 -11.45 -14.58 -2.39
CA ASP A 282 -12.29 -13.74 -1.52
C ASP A 282 -13.39 -14.57 -0.84
N ARG A 283 -14.08 -15.42 -1.60
CA ARG A 283 -15.12 -16.30 -1.03
C ARG A 283 -14.54 -17.26 0.02
N TYR A 284 -13.35 -17.80 -0.23
CA TYR A 284 -12.65 -18.62 0.74
C TYR A 284 -12.31 -17.84 2.02
N LEU A 285 -11.83 -16.62 1.91
CA LEU A 285 -11.58 -15.75 3.08
C LEU A 285 -12.87 -15.38 3.82
N LYS A 286 -14.00 -15.33 3.10
CA LYS A 286 -15.36 -15.13 3.67
C LYS A 286 -15.97 -16.43 4.25
N GLY A 287 -15.23 -17.55 4.26
CA GLY A 287 -15.62 -18.83 4.88
C GLY A 287 -16.19 -19.89 3.96
N ASP A 288 -16.22 -19.68 2.64
CA ASP A 288 -16.57 -20.74 1.69
C ASP A 288 -15.39 -21.69 1.45
N GLU A 289 -15.31 -22.72 2.29
CA GLU A 289 -14.23 -23.72 2.22
C GLU A 289 -14.10 -24.43 0.86
N ASN A 290 -15.13 -24.41 0.03
CA ASN A 290 -15.14 -25.07 -1.28
C ASN A 290 -14.78 -24.11 -2.43
N ALA A 291 -14.57 -22.83 -2.16
CA ALA A 291 -14.31 -21.83 -3.20
C ALA A 291 -12.98 -22.03 -3.92
N ILE A 292 -11.99 -22.64 -3.27
CA ILE A 292 -10.66 -22.93 -3.84
C ILE A 292 -10.28 -24.40 -3.68
N SER A 293 -9.40 -24.88 -4.57
CA SER A 293 -8.93 -26.27 -4.53
C SER A 293 -8.08 -26.59 -3.28
N GLU A 294 -7.98 -27.86 -2.92
CA GLU A 294 -7.12 -28.31 -1.83
C GLU A 294 -5.64 -27.93 -2.05
N ASN A 295 -5.17 -27.90 -3.29
CA ASN A 295 -3.82 -27.43 -3.61
C ASN A 295 -3.67 -25.93 -3.36
N ALA A 296 -4.68 -25.12 -3.70
CA ALA A 296 -4.68 -23.69 -3.40
C ALA A 296 -4.69 -23.42 -1.87
N LYS A 297 -5.46 -24.21 -1.11
CA LYS A 297 -5.44 -24.13 0.38
C LYS A 297 -4.08 -24.50 0.95
N LYS A 298 -3.41 -25.53 0.43
CA LYS A 298 -2.02 -25.87 0.81
C LYS A 298 -1.06 -24.73 0.47
N GLY A 299 -1.20 -24.12 -0.71
CA GLY A 299 -0.44 -22.97 -1.14
C GLY A 299 -0.63 -21.77 -0.19
N TYR A 300 -1.86 -21.47 0.19
CA TYR A 300 -2.17 -20.41 1.15
C TYR A 300 -1.55 -20.66 2.53
N LYS A 301 -1.67 -21.89 3.05
CA LYS A 301 -1.01 -22.29 4.32
C LYS A 301 0.51 -22.11 4.24
N LEU A 302 1.11 -22.46 3.09
CA LEU A 302 2.55 -22.30 2.87
C LEU A 302 2.93 -20.81 2.78
N PHE A 303 2.12 -19.99 2.11
CA PHE A 303 2.28 -18.54 2.03
C PHE A 303 2.35 -17.88 3.42
N LEU A 304 1.41 -18.26 4.31
CA LEU A 304 1.43 -17.79 5.70
C LEU A 304 2.64 -18.33 6.48
N LYS A 305 2.94 -19.63 6.34
CA LYS A 305 4.06 -20.27 7.05
C LYS A 305 5.42 -19.67 6.67
N LEU A 306 5.62 -19.34 5.41
CA LEU A 306 6.86 -18.76 4.90
C LEU A 306 6.96 -17.24 5.15
N GLY A 307 5.93 -16.59 5.66
CA GLY A 307 5.92 -15.16 5.97
C GLY A 307 5.68 -14.26 4.76
N CYS A 308 5.18 -14.78 3.63
CA CYS A 308 4.93 -13.96 2.45
C CYS A 308 3.93 -12.82 2.74
N GLN A 309 2.96 -13.05 3.64
CA GLN A 309 2.00 -12.04 4.10
C GLN A 309 2.63 -10.87 4.84
N THR A 310 3.91 -10.94 5.21
CA THR A 310 4.60 -9.82 5.88
C THR A 310 4.80 -8.61 4.96
N CYS A 311 4.85 -8.83 3.64
CA CYS A 311 4.87 -7.79 2.61
C CYS A 311 3.57 -7.80 1.80
N HIS A 312 3.05 -9.00 1.49
CA HIS A 312 1.80 -9.20 0.75
C HIS A 312 0.60 -9.20 1.70
N THR A 313 0.25 -8.04 2.26
CA THR A 313 -0.83 -7.87 3.25
C THR A 313 -1.96 -6.98 2.71
N GLY A 314 -3.12 -6.99 3.38
CA GLY A 314 -4.30 -6.22 3.03
C GLY A 314 -5.18 -6.84 1.95
N PRO A 315 -6.24 -6.12 1.50
CA PRO A 315 -7.23 -6.64 0.56
C PRO A 315 -6.63 -6.97 -0.82
N ALA A 316 -5.71 -6.14 -1.30
CA ALA A 316 -5.05 -6.32 -2.60
C ALA A 316 -3.80 -7.23 -2.54
N MET A 317 -3.54 -7.89 -1.41
CA MET A 317 -2.35 -8.73 -1.19
C MET A 317 -1.03 -7.99 -1.48
N GLY A 318 -0.95 -6.68 -1.19
CA GLY A 318 0.22 -5.85 -1.43
C GLY A 318 -0.13 -4.37 -1.54
N GLY A 319 0.83 -3.56 -1.99
CA GLY A 319 0.65 -2.11 -2.12
C GLY A 319 0.62 -1.35 -0.80
N GLN A 320 1.04 -1.98 0.31
CA GLN A 320 0.99 -1.40 1.66
C GLN A 320 2.35 -0.88 2.16
N SER A 321 3.43 -1.13 1.42
CA SER A 321 4.77 -0.67 1.73
C SER A 321 5.64 -0.58 0.48
N PHE A 322 6.77 0.12 0.64
CA PHE A 322 7.90 0.05 -0.28
C PHE A 322 8.92 -0.93 0.31
N GLU A 323 9.45 -1.82 -0.52
CA GLU A 323 10.43 -2.80 -0.12
C GLU A 323 11.62 -2.75 -1.09
N TYR A 324 12.81 -3.08 -0.60
CA TYR A 324 14.00 -3.11 -1.45
C TYR A 324 13.89 -4.23 -2.49
N ALA A 325 14.06 -3.90 -3.76
CA ALA A 325 13.99 -4.85 -4.85
C ALA A 325 15.17 -5.85 -4.86
N ASP A 326 16.32 -5.47 -4.34
CA ASP A 326 17.59 -6.21 -4.41
C ASP A 326 17.95 -7.03 -3.17
N LEU A 327 16.96 -7.46 -2.38
CA LEU A 327 17.20 -8.17 -1.12
C LEU A 327 18.03 -9.47 -1.26
N LYS A 328 17.98 -10.15 -2.42
CA LYS A 328 18.66 -11.43 -2.67
C LYS A 328 19.45 -11.49 -3.96
N GLY A 329 19.57 -10.40 -4.67
CA GLY A 329 20.28 -10.30 -5.94
C GLY A 329 19.89 -9.05 -6.70
N ASP A 330 20.68 -8.67 -7.71
CA ASP A 330 20.39 -7.50 -8.55
C ASP A 330 19.12 -7.78 -9.38
N PHE A 331 18.00 -7.21 -8.96
CA PHE A 331 16.72 -7.30 -9.67
C PHE A 331 16.81 -6.69 -11.09
N PHE A 332 17.71 -5.75 -11.29
CA PHE A 332 17.91 -5.05 -12.57
C PHE A 332 18.98 -5.69 -13.45
N ALA A 333 19.61 -6.79 -13.00
CA ALA A 333 20.60 -7.50 -13.81
C ALA A 333 20.00 -7.89 -15.18
N GLY A 334 20.70 -7.51 -16.25
CA GLY A 334 20.25 -7.77 -17.63
C GLY A 334 19.13 -6.89 -18.15
N ARG A 335 18.69 -5.88 -17.39
CA ARG A 335 17.72 -4.86 -17.82
C ARG A 335 18.42 -3.55 -18.15
N ALA A 336 17.91 -2.81 -19.14
CA ALA A 336 18.30 -1.42 -19.32
C ALA A 336 17.60 -0.60 -18.20
N LYS A 337 18.37 -0.12 -17.21
CA LYS A 337 17.87 0.79 -16.19
C LYS A 337 17.56 2.14 -16.80
N THR A 338 16.37 2.67 -16.54
CA THR A 338 16.06 4.09 -16.73
C THR A 338 16.13 4.80 -15.38
N ASN A 339 16.22 6.13 -15.38
CA ASN A 339 16.17 6.90 -14.13
C ASN A 339 14.84 6.72 -13.37
N ASP A 340 13.78 6.28 -14.06
CA ASP A 340 12.44 6.07 -13.48
C ASP A 340 12.35 4.75 -12.71
N ASP A 341 13.32 3.85 -12.84
CA ASP A 341 13.35 2.53 -12.20
C ASP A 341 13.83 2.56 -10.73
N ASN A 342 14.19 3.73 -10.19
CA ASN A 342 14.68 3.83 -8.82
C ASN A 342 13.56 3.89 -7.76
N GLY A 343 12.28 3.76 -8.16
CA GLY A 343 11.14 3.69 -7.25
C GLY A 343 11.09 4.88 -6.29
N LEU A 344 10.88 4.61 -5.00
CA LEU A 344 10.74 5.64 -3.95
C LEU A 344 11.92 6.62 -3.89
N MET A 345 13.15 6.16 -4.20
CA MET A 345 14.34 7.03 -4.22
C MET A 345 14.22 8.17 -5.25
N ASN A 346 13.47 7.98 -6.34
CA ASN A 346 13.23 9.06 -7.32
C ASN A 346 12.51 10.26 -6.69
N PHE A 347 11.61 9.98 -5.75
CA PHE A 347 10.82 11.00 -5.03
C PHE A 347 11.52 11.49 -3.77
N SER A 348 11.94 10.58 -2.89
CA SER A 348 12.53 10.91 -1.59
C SER A 348 13.93 11.51 -1.68
N LYS A 349 14.69 11.18 -2.76
CA LYS A 349 16.11 11.51 -2.94
C LYS A 349 17.03 10.94 -1.86
N LYS A 350 16.59 9.91 -1.14
CA LYS A 350 17.37 9.23 -0.10
C LYS A 350 17.88 7.89 -0.62
N GLU A 351 19.19 7.64 -0.50
CA GLU A 351 19.80 6.35 -0.86
C GLU A 351 19.29 5.17 0.00
N SER A 352 18.63 5.50 1.14
CA SER A 352 18.03 4.49 2.02
C SER A 352 16.68 3.97 1.53
N ASP A 353 16.10 4.57 0.51
CA ASP A 353 14.78 4.27 -0.04
C ASP A 353 14.92 3.62 -1.42
#